data_a1f181da131ae346eb71dfa1dd8aad8c
#
_entry.id   a1f181da131ae346eb71dfa1dd8aad8c
#
_cell.length_a   1.000
_cell.length_b   1.000
_cell.length_c   1.000
_cell.angle_alpha   90.00
_cell.angle_beta   90.00
_cell.angle_gamma   90.00
#
_symmetry.space_group_name_H-M   'P 1'
#
loop_
_entity.id
_entity.type
_entity.pdbx_description
1 polymer ?
#
loop_
_entity_poly.entity_id
_entity_poly.type
_entity_poly.pdbx_seq_one_letter_code
_entity_poly.pdbx_strand_id
1 'polypeptide(L)' 'MPREIEWTDSEEIGIQLQELHPETDPLTVRFTDLHKLVTAIPGFTGDPAKSNEGILEGIQMAWLEEYNDAK' A
#
# COMPACT_ATOMS: atom_id res chain seq x y z
N MET A 1 -11.78 16.74 -0.33
CA MET A 1 -11.81 16.22 1.04
C MET A 1 -10.77 15.13 1.19
N PRO A 2 -9.90 15.21 2.20
CA PRO A 2 -8.97 14.13 2.42
C PRO A 2 -9.74 12.87 2.82
N ARG A 3 -9.51 11.82 2.09
CA ARG A 3 -10.13 10.54 2.37
C ARG A 3 -9.30 9.81 3.41
N GLU A 4 -9.95 9.31 4.45
CA GLU A 4 -9.27 8.48 5.42
C GLU A 4 -8.99 7.11 4.83
N ILE A 5 -7.75 6.66 4.92
CA ILE A 5 -7.31 5.38 4.40
C ILE A 5 -6.90 4.50 5.57
N GLU A 6 -7.46 3.31 5.63
CA GLU A 6 -7.18 2.34 6.69
C GLU A 6 -6.63 1.04 6.10
N TRP A 7 -6.16 0.14 6.96
CA TRP A 7 -5.60 -1.14 6.53
C TRP A 7 -6.57 -1.99 5.69
N THR A 8 -7.87 -1.80 5.85
CA THR A 8 -8.88 -2.54 5.09
C THR A 8 -9.06 -2.01 3.67
N ASP A 9 -8.53 -0.84 3.37
CA ASP A 9 -8.66 -0.19 2.06
C ASP A 9 -7.50 -0.59 1.13
N SER A 10 -7.30 -1.90 0.95
CA SER A 10 -6.15 -2.41 0.19
C SER A 10 -6.07 -1.89 -1.24
N GLU A 11 -7.20 -1.78 -1.95
CA GLU A 11 -7.21 -1.24 -3.31
C GLU A 11 -6.75 0.21 -3.34
N GLU A 12 -7.30 1.04 -2.46
CA GLU A 12 -6.92 2.45 -2.39
C GLU A 12 -5.45 2.60 -2.01
N ILE A 13 -5.00 1.79 -1.05
CA ILE A 13 -3.58 1.78 -0.65
C ILE A 13 -2.70 1.41 -1.84
N GLY A 14 -3.10 0.40 -2.61
CA GLY A 14 -2.36 -0.01 -3.81
C GLY A 14 -2.26 1.11 -4.84
N ILE A 15 -3.36 1.82 -5.07
CA ILE A 15 -3.40 2.96 -5.98
C ILE A 15 -2.45 4.07 -5.51
N GLN A 16 -2.53 4.40 -4.22
CA GLN A 16 -1.68 5.44 -3.64
C GLN A 16 -0.18 5.06 -3.70
N LEU A 17 0.14 3.81 -3.42
CA LEU A 17 1.52 3.35 -3.50
C LEU A 17 2.05 3.43 -4.93
N GLN A 18 1.23 3.10 -5.92
CA GLN A 18 1.63 3.22 -7.32
C GLN A 18 1.85 4.67 -7.72
N GLU A 19 1.01 5.58 -7.26
CA GLU A 19 1.18 7.00 -7.54
C GLU A 19 2.41 7.59 -6.89
N LEU A 20 2.72 7.17 -5.65
CA LEU A 20 3.87 7.68 -4.90
C LEU A 20 5.18 7.01 -5.31
N HIS A 21 5.12 5.76 -5.75
CA HIS A 21 6.30 4.97 -6.08
C HIS A 21 6.13 4.27 -7.43
N PRO A 22 5.98 5.03 -8.53
CA PRO A 22 5.62 4.45 -9.84
C PRO A 22 6.69 3.55 -10.44
N GLU A 23 7.93 3.68 -10.00
CA GLU A 23 9.04 2.89 -10.51
C GLU A 23 9.44 1.72 -9.59
N THR A 24 8.75 1.57 -8.47
CA THR A 24 9.06 0.52 -7.51
C THR A 24 8.25 -0.74 -7.81
N ASP A 25 8.94 -1.86 -8.06
CA ASP A 25 8.28 -3.15 -8.25
C ASP A 25 7.80 -3.67 -6.90
N PRO A 26 6.48 -3.86 -6.73
CA PRO A 26 5.93 -4.32 -5.43
C PRO A 26 6.51 -5.65 -4.96
N LEU A 27 6.92 -6.52 -5.88
CA LEU A 27 7.48 -7.83 -5.52
C LEU A 27 8.89 -7.75 -4.94
N THR A 28 9.56 -6.61 -5.08
CA THR A 28 10.90 -6.40 -4.51
C THR A 28 10.86 -5.75 -3.12
N VAL A 29 9.67 -5.34 -2.68
CA VAL A 29 9.50 -4.64 -1.40
C VAL A 29 9.24 -5.67 -0.30
N ARG A 30 10.01 -5.58 0.78
CA ARG A 30 9.81 -6.44 1.95
C ARG A 30 8.60 -5.95 2.75
N PHE A 31 7.97 -6.84 3.50
CA PHE A 31 6.80 -6.46 4.30
C PHE A 31 7.12 -5.36 5.33
N THR A 32 8.33 -5.39 5.89
CA THR A 32 8.76 -4.34 6.81
C THR A 32 8.83 -2.97 6.14
N ASP A 33 9.32 -2.94 4.90
CA ASP A 33 9.39 -1.71 4.12
C ASP A 33 7.99 -1.32 3.61
N LEU A 34 7.19 -2.30 3.22
CA LEU A 34 5.82 -2.07 2.78
C LEU A 34 5.00 -1.40 3.91
N HIS A 35 5.16 -1.89 5.13
CA HIS A 35 4.52 -1.30 6.29
C HIS A 35 4.88 0.19 6.43
N LYS A 36 6.16 0.52 6.28
CA LYS A 36 6.61 1.91 6.34
C LYS A 36 6.03 2.76 5.22
N LEU A 37 6.00 2.21 4.00
CA LEU A 37 5.46 2.93 2.85
C LEU A 37 3.98 3.21 3.04
N VAL A 38 3.22 2.23 3.53
CA VAL A 38 1.78 2.39 3.75
C VAL A 38 1.50 3.42 4.84
N THR A 39 2.21 3.35 5.96
CA THR A 39 1.98 4.29 7.06
C THR A 39 2.42 5.71 6.72
N ALA A 40 3.24 5.87 5.69
CA ALA A 40 3.68 7.18 5.21
C ALA A 40 2.74 7.81 4.19
N ILE A 41 1.71 7.09 3.74
CA ILE A 41 0.75 7.62 2.76
C ILE A 41 -0.02 8.79 3.38
N PRO A 42 -0.08 9.96 2.69
CA PRO A 42 -0.91 11.07 3.17
C PRO A 42 -2.37 10.65 3.31
N GLY A 43 -2.97 10.90 4.45
CA GLY A 43 -4.35 10.51 4.72
C GLY A 43 -4.51 9.11 5.32
N PHE A 44 -3.41 8.35 5.46
CA PHE A 44 -3.49 7.04 6.09
C PHE A 44 -3.71 7.20 7.61
N THR A 45 -4.80 6.61 8.11
CA THR A 45 -5.20 6.75 9.51
C THR A 45 -5.17 5.43 10.28
N GLY A 46 -4.78 4.34 9.62
CA GLY A 46 -4.71 3.02 10.27
C GLY A 46 -3.66 2.97 11.38
N ASP A 47 -3.93 2.17 12.41
CA ASP A 47 -2.99 1.98 13.50
C ASP A 47 -1.81 1.11 13.01
N PRO A 48 -0.57 1.62 13.07
CA PRO A 48 0.59 0.84 12.60
C PRO A 48 0.74 -0.52 13.29
N ALA A 49 0.23 -0.66 14.50
CA ALA A 49 0.31 -1.92 15.25
C ALA A 49 -0.74 -2.95 14.84
N LYS A 50 -1.70 -2.58 13.99
CA LYS A 50 -2.80 -3.46 13.60
C LYS A 50 -2.63 -4.14 12.25
N SER A 51 -1.48 -4.02 11.64
CA SER A 51 -1.19 -4.75 10.40
C SER A 51 -0.75 -6.19 10.70
N ASN A 52 -0.90 -7.06 9.73
CA ASN A 52 -0.37 -8.42 9.78
C ASN A 52 0.04 -8.85 8.37
N GLU A 53 0.64 -10.02 8.25
CA GLU A 53 1.11 -10.51 6.95
C GLU A 53 -0.01 -10.62 5.91
N GLY A 54 -1.18 -11.09 6.32
CA GLY A 54 -2.32 -11.20 5.40
C GLY A 54 -2.76 -9.86 4.85
N ILE A 55 -2.80 -8.85 5.69
CA ILE A 55 -3.14 -7.48 5.27
C ILE A 55 -2.09 -6.94 4.31
N LEU A 56 -0.81 -7.09 4.66
CA LEU A 56 0.29 -6.60 3.82
C LEU A 56 0.35 -7.35 2.49
N GLU A 57 0.09 -8.65 2.49
CA GLU A 57 0.03 -9.44 1.27
C GLU A 57 -1.09 -8.95 0.35
N GLY A 58 -2.28 -8.68 0.90
CA GLY A 58 -3.39 -8.12 0.13
C GLY A 58 -3.07 -6.77 -0.48
N ILE A 59 -2.39 -5.92 0.29
CA ILE A 59 -1.95 -4.61 -0.19
C ILE A 59 -0.91 -4.77 -1.30
N GLN A 60 0.04 -5.66 -1.12
CA GLN A 60 1.06 -5.93 -2.13
C GLN A 60 0.44 -6.39 -3.45
N MET A 61 -0.55 -7.27 -3.38
CA MET A 61 -1.23 -7.76 -4.57
C MET A 61 -2.02 -6.66 -5.26
N ALA A 62 -2.69 -5.79 -4.50
CA ALA A 62 -3.41 -4.67 -5.06
C ALA A 62 -2.45 -3.68 -5.74
N TRP A 63 -1.31 -3.40 -5.10
CA TRP A 63 -0.29 -2.54 -5.68
C TRP A 63 0.30 -3.18 -6.95
N LEU A 64 0.54 -4.50 -6.93
CA LEU A 64 1.06 -5.20 -8.10
C LEU A 64 0.12 -5.08 -9.29
N GLU A 65 -1.19 -5.19 -9.08
CA GLU A 65 -2.18 -4.99 -10.14
C GLU A 65 -2.05 -3.59 -10.74
N GLU A 66 -1.97 -2.57 -9.90
CA GLU A 66 -1.85 -1.20 -10.35
C GLU A 66 -0.51 -0.98 -11.09
N TYR A 67 0.55 -1.58 -10.59
CA TYR A 67 1.86 -1.49 -11.22
C TYR A 67 1.84 -2.11 -12.62
N ASN A 68 1.21 -3.26 -12.78
CA ASN A 68 1.10 -3.92 -14.07
C ASN A 68 0.20 -3.14 -15.04
N ASP A 69 -0.89 -2.56 -14.53
CA ASP A 69 -1.80 -1.76 -15.35
C ASP A 69 -1.14 -0.47 -15.84
N ALA A 70 -0.17 0.05 -15.10
CA ALA A 70 0.53 1.28 -15.44
C ALA A 70 1.65 1.09 -16.47
N LYS A 71 2.00 -0.14 -16.80
CA LYS A 71 3.05 -0.43 -17.79
C LYS A 71 2.58 -0.30 -19.22
#